data_cdfa853f015ca6fbc130008f50281241
#
_entry.id   cdfa853f015ca6fbc130008f50281241
#
_cell.length_a   1.000
_cell.length_b   1.000
_cell.length_c   1.000
_cell.angle_alpha   90.00
_cell.angle_beta   90.00
_cell.angle_gamma   90.00
#
_symmetry.space_group_name_H-M   'P 1'
#
loop_
_entity.id
_entity.type
_entity.pdbx_description
1 polymer ?
#
loop_
_entity_poly.entity_id
_entity_poly.type
_entity_poly.pdbx_seq_one_letter_code
_entity_poly.pdbx_strand_id
1 'polypeptide(L)'
;MKKKIGVFIPATLGMLTAFGPFVTDFYLPVLPEMSEFFHTSPALASLSLTTGMIGLAIGQVFIGPLTDKFGRKKILVGSMLMFAIASVLCILAPNIYIFNLMRLFQGLAGAGGIVISKSMSTDMYSGKELANFMAILGSINGIAPVCAPVIGGLMAGVTNWQGVFGLLLGIGIILMFCSARLPETLTPEKRIQKSIIQVYANLFRVFRNRIF
;
A
#
# COMPACT_ATOMS: atom_id res chain seq x y z
N MET A 1 -7.97 5.00 31.79
CA MET A 1 -7.19 6.20 31.41
C MET A 1 -7.04 6.21 29.90
N LYS A 2 -7.74 7.11 29.14
CA LYS A 2 -7.52 7.28 27.71
C LYS A 2 -6.13 7.91 27.51
N LYS A 3 -5.15 7.12 27.04
CA LYS A 3 -3.86 7.66 26.61
C LYS A 3 -4.15 8.65 25.47
N LYS A 4 -3.80 9.93 25.63
CA LYS A 4 -3.87 10.91 24.54
C LYS A 4 -3.04 10.37 23.37
N ILE A 5 -3.72 9.91 22.32
CA ILE A 5 -3.07 9.46 21.11
C ILE A 5 -2.48 10.72 20.46
N GLY A 6 -1.16 10.82 20.43
CA GLY A 6 -0.48 11.97 19.83
C GLY A 6 -0.78 12.05 18.33
N VAL A 7 -0.66 13.22 17.72
CA VAL A 7 -0.92 13.51 16.30
C VAL A 7 -0.11 12.59 15.36
N PHE A 8 1.03 12.07 15.80
CA PHE A 8 1.90 11.20 15.01
C PHE A 8 1.20 9.92 14.51
N ILE A 9 0.43 9.24 15.38
CA ILE A 9 -0.23 7.98 15.00
C ILE A 9 -1.33 8.21 13.96
N PRO A 10 -2.31 9.11 14.19
CA PRO A 10 -3.32 9.41 13.19
C PRO A 10 -2.74 9.91 11.85
N ALA A 11 -1.73 10.76 11.88
CA ALA A 11 -1.07 11.25 10.67
C ALA A 11 -0.41 10.11 9.89
N THR A 12 0.33 9.23 10.56
CA THR A 12 0.97 8.07 9.91
C THR A 12 -0.07 7.13 9.29
N LEU A 13 -1.18 6.83 10.02
CA LEU A 13 -2.25 5.98 9.50
C LEU A 13 -2.97 6.62 8.30
N GLY A 14 -3.15 7.94 8.32
CA GLY A 14 -3.69 8.72 7.20
C GLY A 14 -2.79 8.63 5.96
N MET A 15 -1.49 8.85 6.12
CA MET A 15 -0.52 8.74 5.02
C MET A 15 -0.45 7.32 4.44
N LEU A 16 -0.49 6.28 5.29
CA LEU A 16 -0.55 4.88 4.86
C LEU A 16 -1.83 4.57 4.08
N THR A 17 -2.96 5.18 4.43
CA THR A 17 -4.22 5.00 3.69
C THR A 17 -4.16 5.66 2.31
N ALA A 18 -3.57 6.85 2.19
CA ALA A 18 -3.38 7.55 0.91
C ALA A 18 -2.37 6.84 0.00
N PHE A 19 -1.55 5.95 0.53
CA PHE A 19 -0.43 5.35 -0.19
C PHE A 19 -0.86 4.54 -1.40
N GLY A 20 -2.05 3.90 -1.38
CA GLY A 20 -2.59 3.17 -2.52
C GLY A 20 -2.69 4.00 -3.80
N PRO A 21 -3.46 5.09 -3.80
CA PRO A 21 -3.54 6.01 -4.94
C PRO A 21 -2.17 6.58 -5.37
N PHE A 22 -1.27 6.85 -4.43
CA PHE A 22 0.08 7.27 -4.78
C PHE A 22 0.84 6.18 -5.54
N VAL A 23 0.69 4.92 -5.16
CA VAL A 23 1.32 3.80 -5.88
C VAL A 23 0.75 3.63 -7.27
N THR A 24 -0.54 3.88 -7.50
CA THR A 24 -1.19 3.66 -8.79
C THR A 24 -1.15 4.87 -9.70
N ASP A 25 -1.42 6.07 -9.18
CA ASP A 25 -1.79 7.22 -10.00
C ASP A 25 -0.66 8.27 -10.11
N PHE A 26 0.31 8.23 -9.20
CA PHE A 26 1.38 9.22 -9.11
C PHE A 26 2.26 9.31 -10.35
N TYR A 27 2.51 8.19 -11.03
CA TYR A 27 3.40 8.13 -12.20
C TYR A 27 2.66 8.16 -13.56
N LEU A 28 1.33 8.33 -13.55
CA LEU A 28 0.53 8.43 -14.78
C LEU A 28 1.10 9.44 -15.80
N PRO A 29 1.54 10.65 -15.37
CA PRO A 29 2.06 11.65 -16.29
C PRO A 29 3.35 11.24 -17.01
N VAL A 30 4.12 10.29 -16.48
CA VAL A 30 5.39 9.85 -17.09
C VAL A 30 5.25 8.58 -17.92
N LEU A 31 4.05 8.03 -18.10
CA LEU A 31 3.81 6.85 -18.94
C LEU A 31 4.26 7.03 -20.41
N PRO A 32 4.04 8.18 -21.06
CA PRO A 32 4.56 8.42 -22.41
C PRO A 32 6.09 8.32 -22.47
N GLU A 33 6.79 8.98 -21.57
CA GLU A 33 8.26 8.92 -21.45
C GLU A 33 8.75 7.49 -21.23
N MET A 34 8.06 6.72 -20.38
CA MET A 34 8.39 5.31 -20.16
C MET A 34 8.22 4.46 -21.41
N SER A 35 7.18 4.72 -22.21
CA SER A 35 6.97 4.05 -23.50
C SER A 35 8.13 4.28 -24.46
N GLU A 36 8.63 5.50 -24.55
CA GLU A 36 9.79 5.87 -25.34
C GLU A 36 11.09 5.25 -24.80
N PHE A 37 11.32 5.37 -23.48
CA PHE A 37 12.52 4.84 -22.81
C PHE A 37 12.68 3.32 -23.00
N PHE A 38 11.61 2.56 -22.86
CA PHE A 38 11.62 1.11 -23.00
C PHE A 38 11.43 0.65 -24.46
N HIS A 39 11.35 1.57 -25.42
CA HIS A 39 11.07 1.28 -26.84
C HIS A 39 9.88 0.33 -27.01
N THR A 40 8.77 0.64 -26.35
CA THR A 40 7.59 -0.23 -26.29
C THR A 40 6.31 0.50 -26.67
N SER A 41 5.22 -0.25 -26.88
CA SER A 41 3.92 0.35 -27.16
C SER A 41 3.33 1.05 -25.91
N PRO A 42 2.56 2.13 -26.08
CA PRO A 42 1.84 2.76 -24.97
C PRO A 42 0.93 1.78 -24.19
N ALA A 43 0.41 0.75 -24.87
CA ALA A 43 -0.40 -0.29 -24.24
C ALA A 43 0.42 -1.13 -23.24
N LEU A 44 1.66 -1.52 -23.61
CA LEU A 44 2.54 -2.27 -22.69
C LEU A 44 3.04 -1.41 -21.54
N ALA A 45 3.30 -0.11 -21.75
CA ALA A 45 3.61 0.82 -20.67
C ALA A 45 2.43 0.96 -19.70
N SER A 46 1.20 1.12 -20.22
CA SER A 46 -0.02 1.22 -19.44
C SER A 46 -0.36 -0.09 -18.67
N LEU A 47 0.11 -1.26 -19.15
CA LEU A 47 -0.05 -2.53 -18.46
C LEU A 47 0.58 -2.49 -17.05
N SER A 48 1.55 -1.61 -16.81
CA SER A 48 2.15 -1.39 -15.50
C SER A 48 1.14 -0.92 -14.43
N LEU A 49 0.10 -0.19 -14.84
CA LEU A 49 -1.02 0.18 -13.97
C LEU A 49 -1.79 -1.07 -13.55
N THR A 50 -2.17 -1.88 -14.55
CA THR A 50 -2.93 -3.11 -14.31
C THR A 50 -2.17 -4.07 -13.41
N THR A 51 -0.88 -4.30 -13.65
CA THR A 51 -0.05 -5.17 -12.81
C THR A 51 0.09 -4.64 -11.38
N GLY A 52 0.28 -3.32 -11.22
CA GLY A 52 0.30 -2.68 -9.91
C GLY A 52 -1.03 -2.83 -9.16
N MET A 53 -2.17 -2.64 -9.85
CA MET A 53 -3.51 -2.81 -9.26
C MET A 53 -3.81 -4.27 -8.92
N ILE A 54 -3.40 -5.23 -9.77
CA ILE A 54 -3.52 -6.66 -9.47
C ILE A 54 -2.70 -6.99 -8.21
N GLY A 55 -1.46 -6.50 -8.13
CA GLY A 55 -0.62 -6.67 -6.94
C GLY A 55 -1.29 -6.12 -5.69
N LEU A 56 -1.86 -4.90 -5.79
CA LEU A 56 -2.59 -4.26 -4.70
C LEU A 56 -3.80 -5.09 -4.25
N ALA A 57 -4.60 -5.58 -5.19
CA ALA A 57 -5.78 -6.40 -4.91
C ALA A 57 -5.41 -7.73 -4.22
N ILE A 58 -4.43 -8.44 -4.77
CA ILE A 58 -3.89 -9.66 -4.17
C ILE A 58 -3.36 -9.38 -2.76
N GLY A 59 -2.56 -8.32 -2.61
CA GLY A 59 -2.01 -7.93 -1.32
C GLY A 59 -3.07 -7.66 -0.27
N GLN A 60 -4.18 -7.00 -0.63
CA GLN A 60 -5.28 -6.74 0.30
C GLN A 60 -5.91 -8.03 0.84
N VAL A 61 -6.04 -9.06 0.00
CA VAL A 61 -6.59 -10.37 0.42
C VAL A 61 -5.62 -11.10 1.34
N PHE A 62 -4.32 -11.06 1.04
CA PHE A 62 -3.34 -11.85 1.77
C PHE A 62 -2.80 -11.17 3.03
N ILE A 63 -2.63 -9.86 3.03
CA ILE A 63 -2.03 -9.15 4.16
C ILE A 63 -2.92 -9.15 5.40
N GLY A 64 -4.25 -9.08 5.25
CA GLY A 64 -5.19 -9.11 6.38
C GLY A 64 -4.92 -10.28 7.33
N PRO A 65 -5.09 -11.53 6.88
CA PRO A 65 -4.83 -12.71 7.71
C PRO A 65 -3.38 -12.81 8.23
N LEU A 66 -2.39 -12.36 7.46
CA LEU A 66 -1.00 -12.32 7.92
C LEU A 66 -0.82 -11.41 9.13
N THR A 67 -1.45 -10.22 9.12
CA THR A 67 -1.35 -9.27 10.23
C THR A 67 -2.09 -9.76 11.47
N ASP A 68 -3.20 -10.49 11.28
CA ASP A 68 -3.96 -11.09 12.38
C ASP A 68 -3.18 -12.20 13.09
N LYS A 69 -2.26 -12.84 12.40
CA LYS A 69 -1.41 -13.89 12.96
C LYS A 69 -0.10 -13.38 13.54
N PHE A 70 0.62 -12.53 12.81
CA PHE A 70 2.00 -12.13 13.16
C PHE A 70 2.07 -10.79 13.89
N GLY A 71 0.97 -10.04 13.96
CA GLY A 71 0.88 -8.69 14.51
C GLY A 71 0.92 -7.62 13.43
N ARG A 72 0.34 -6.46 13.74
CA ARG A 72 0.16 -5.35 12.79
C ARG A 72 1.48 -4.71 12.41
N LYS A 73 2.25 -4.29 13.41
CA LYS A 73 3.50 -3.54 13.22
C LYS A 73 4.53 -4.31 12.39
N LYS A 74 4.74 -5.58 12.72
CA LYS A 74 5.77 -6.40 12.06
C LYS A 74 5.50 -6.54 10.56
N ILE A 75 4.25 -6.85 10.20
CA ILE A 75 3.86 -7.01 8.80
C ILE A 75 3.86 -5.66 8.07
N LEU A 76 3.45 -4.57 8.73
CA LEU A 76 3.47 -3.23 8.14
C LEU A 76 4.89 -2.81 7.76
N VAL A 77 5.85 -2.93 8.68
CA VAL A 77 7.26 -2.58 8.42
C VAL A 77 7.83 -3.46 7.30
N GLY A 78 7.54 -4.77 7.31
CA GLY A 78 7.93 -5.70 6.25
C GLY A 78 7.34 -5.33 4.89
N SER A 79 6.08 -4.91 4.84
CA SER A 79 5.42 -4.44 3.62
C SER A 79 6.07 -3.16 3.09
N MET A 80 6.36 -2.18 3.94
CA MET A 80 7.03 -0.94 3.50
C MET A 80 8.47 -1.18 3.04
N LEU A 81 9.19 -2.11 3.68
CA LEU A 81 10.52 -2.54 3.23
C LEU A 81 10.44 -3.20 1.84
N MET A 82 9.52 -4.14 1.67
CA MET A 82 9.28 -4.80 0.37
C MET A 82 8.89 -3.78 -0.70
N PHE A 83 8.07 -2.77 -0.37
CA PHE A 83 7.73 -1.67 -1.26
C PHE A 83 8.96 -0.89 -1.70
N ALA A 84 9.84 -0.53 -0.76
CA ALA A 84 11.09 0.18 -1.06
C ALA A 84 12.00 -0.64 -1.98
N ILE A 85 12.17 -1.94 -1.71
CA ILE A 85 12.96 -2.84 -2.57
C ILE A 85 12.33 -2.92 -3.96
N ALA A 86 11.03 -3.14 -4.08
CA ALA A 86 10.33 -3.20 -5.35
C ALA A 86 10.45 -1.88 -6.14
N SER A 87 10.41 -0.73 -5.45
CA SER A 87 10.62 0.59 -6.09
C SER A 87 12.02 0.74 -6.68
N VAL A 88 13.05 0.30 -5.96
CA VAL A 88 14.43 0.26 -6.49
C VAL A 88 14.50 -0.64 -7.73
N LEU A 89 13.89 -1.83 -7.67
CA LEU A 89 13.88 -2.76 -8.80
C LEU A 89 13.07 -2.23 -9.99
N CYS A 90 12.04 -1.43 -9.77
CA CYS A 90 11.35 -0.70 -10.84
C CYS A 90 12.29 0.29 -11.53
N ILE A 91 13.05 1.08 -10.75
CA ILE A 91 14.01 2.08 -11.28
C ILE A 91 15.11 1.41 -12.10
N LEU A 92 15.58 0.24 -11.67
CA LEU A 92 16.67 -0.51 -12.28
C LEU A 92 16.19 -1.50 -13.36
N ALA A 93 14.90 -1.53 -13.69
CA ALA A 93 14.34 -2.49 -14.63
C ALA A 93 14.96 -2.33 -16.04
N PRO A 94 15.54 -3.38 -16.62
CA PRO A 94 16.18 -3.29 -17.93
C PRO A 94 15.21 -3.29 -19.10
N ASN A 95 13.95 -3.67 -18.88
CA ASN A 95 12.89 -3.70 -19.89
C ASN A 95 11.51 -3.62 -19.24
N ILE A 96 10.49 -3.34 -20.08
CA ILE A 96 9.11 -3.14 -19.64
C ILE A 96 8.49 -4.38 -18.95
N TYR A 97 8.90 -5.60 -19.32
CA TYR A 97 8.35 -6.83 -18.73
C TYR A 97 8.80 -7.02 -17.29
N ILE A 98 10.10 -6.79 -17.02
CA ILE A 98 10.63 -6.82 -15.65
C ILE A 98 10.05 -5.66 -14.86
N PHE A 99 9.93 -4.46 -15.43
CA PHE A 99 9.28 -3.34 -14.82
C PHE A 99 7.85 -3.71 -14.37
N ASN A 100 7.02 -4.25 -15.26
CA ASN A 100 5.66 -4.67 -14.98
C ASN A 100 5.59 -5.76 -13.87
N LEU A 101 6.56 -6.68 -13.87
CA LEU A 101 6.66 -7.69 -12.80
C LEU A 101 6.99 -7.02 -11.43
N MET A 102 7.91 -6.06 -11.42
CA MET A 102 8.25 -5.35 -10.17
C MET A 102 7.09 -4.47 -9.70
N ARG A 103 6.29 -3.91 -10.60
CA ARG A 103 5.04 -3.20 -10.29
C ARG A 103 4.03 -4.09 -9.57
N LEU A 104 3.92 -5.37 -9.96
CA LEU A 104 3.08 -6.33 -9.24
C LEU A 104 3.52 -6.46 -7.77
N PHE A 105 4.81 -6.66 -7.52
CA PHE A 105 5.36 -6.75 -6.15
C PHE A 105 5.23 -5.43 -5.39
N GLN A 106 5.44 -4.30 -6.06
CA GLN A 106 5.28 -2.98 -5.46
C GLN A 106 3.82 -2.73 -5.03
N GLY A 107 2.85 -3.10 -5.87
CA GLY A 107 1.42 -3.04 -5.54
C GLY A 107 1.06 -3.95 -4.36
N LEU A 108 1.51 -5.21 -4.39
CA LEU A 108 1.30 -6.18 -3.31
C LEU A 108 1.82 -5.64 -1.97
N ALA A 109 3.00 -5.06 -1.96
CA ALA A 109 3.59 -4.45 -0.78
C ALA A 109 2.82 -3.20 -0.32
N GLY A 110 2.40 -2.34 -1.26
CA GLY A 110 1.61 -1.14 -0.97
C GLY A 110 0.28 -1.41 -0.30
N ALA A 111 -0.33 -2.58 -0.57
CA ALA A 111 -1.55 -3.02 0.09
C ALA A 111 -1.42 -3.09 1.62
N GLY A 112 -0.20 -3.36 2.13
CA GLY A 112 0.08 -3.39 3.57
C GLY A 112 -0.26 -2.08 4.27
N GLY A 113 0.08 -0.95 3.66
CA GLY A 113 -0.26 0.36 4.21
C GLY A 113 -1.77 0.55 4.37
N ILE A 114 -2.55 0.23 3.33
CA ILE A 114 -4.00 0.42 3.31
C ILE A 114 -4.71 -0.51 4.30
N VAL A 115 -4.39 -1.81 4.27
CA VAL A 115 -5.06 -2.81 5.10
C VAL A 115 -4.73 -2.60 6.56
N ILE A 116 -3.44 -2.39 6.88
CA ILE A 116 -2.99 -2.34 8.26
C ILE A 116 -3.37 -1.02 8.92
N SER A 117 -3.38 0.11 8.18
CA SER A 117 -3.87 1.39 8.72
C SER A 117 -5.32 1.28 9.19
N LYS A 118 -6.20 0.64 8.41
CA LYS A 118 -7.59 0.40 8.80
C LYS A 118 -7.70 -0.56 9.99
N SER A 119 -6.93 -1.66 9.98
CA SER A 119 -6.93 -2.63 11.08
C SER A 119 -6.41 -2.04 12.39
N MET A 120 -5.32 -1.26 12.35
CA MET A 120 -4.83 -0.56 13.55
C MET A 120 -5.84 0.46 14.05
N SER A 121 -6.57 1.12 13.15
CA SER A 121 -7.63 2.05 13.55
C SER A 121 -8.76 1.35 14.32
N THR A 122 -9.19 0.18 13.86
CA THR A 122 -10.21 -0.62 14.57
C THR A 122 -9.70 -1.19 15.89
N ASP A 123 -8.41 -1.45 16.01
CA ASP A 123 -7.80 -1.91 17.26
C ASP A 123 -7.69 -0.79 18.30
N MET A 124 -7.55 0.48 17.87
CA MET A 124 -7.26 1.64 18.74
C MET A 124 -8.50 2.48 19.10
N TYR A 125 -9.50 2.53 18.22
CA TYR A 125 -10.69 3.34 18.36
C TYR A 125 -11.95 2.46 18.43
N SER A 126 -13.03 2.99 19.01
CA SER A 126 -14.33 2.29 19.09
C SER A 126 -15.49 3.27 18.99
N GLY A 127 -16.68 2.77 18.64
CA GLY A 127 -17.92 3.55 18.57
C GLY A 127 -17.79 4.79 17.70
N LYS A 128 -18.23 5.95 18.21
CA LYS A 128 -18.24 7.22 17.48
C LYS A 128 -16.82 7.71 17.13
N GLU A 129 -15.82 7.44 17.97
CA GLU A 129 -14.43 7.82 17.70
C GLU A 129 -13.89 7.06 16.48
N LEU A 130 -14.18 5.77 16.38
CA LEU A 130 -13.81 4.95 15.20
C LEU A 130 -14.52 5.45 13.95
N ALA A 131 -15.82 5.70 14.01
CA ALA A 131 -16.58 6.20 12.85
C ALA A 131 -16.01 7.52 12.33
N ASN A 132 -15.71 8.46 13.20
CA ASN A 132 -15.12 9.74 12.81
C ASN A 132 -13.72 9.55 12.20
N PHE A 133 -12.89 8.69 12.80
CA PHE A 133 -11.54 8.45 12.28
C PHE A 133 -11.57 7.74 10.93
N MET A 134 -12.45 6.75 10.74
CA MET A 134 -12.67 6.10 9.45
C MET A 134 -13.19 7.06 8.38
N ALA A 135 -14.03 8.04 8.74
CA ALA A 135 -14.47 9.08 7.83
C ALA A 135 -13.31 9.96 7.36
N ILE A 136 -12.39 10.32 8.28
CA ILE A 136 -11.16 11.07 7.93
C ILE A 136 -10.29 10.24 6.98
N LEU A 137 -10.04 8.96 7.28
CA LEU A 137 -9.26 8.08 6.40
C LEU A 137 -9.93 7.92 5.02
N GLY A 138 -11.27 7.84 5.00
CA GLY A 138 -12.07 7.81 3.77
C GLY A 138 -11.91 9.08 2.94
N SER A 139 -11.95 10.25 3.58
CA SER A 139 -11.74 11.54 2.92
C SER A 139 -10.32 11.65 2.32
N ILE A 140 -9.31 11.24 3.08
CA ILE A 140 -7.92 11.19 2.60
C ILE A 140 -7.80 10.27 1.38
N ASN A 141 -8.38 9.08 1.45
CA ASN A 141 -8.36 8.12 0.34
C ASN A 141 -9.14 8.61 -0.90
N GLY A 142 -10.18 9.43 -0.70
CA GLY A 142 -10.94 10.04 -1.79
C GLY A 142 -10.21 11.21 -2.48
N ILE A 143 -9.42 11.98 -1.72
CA ILE A 143 -8.64 13.12 -2.25
C ILE A 143 -7.33 12.66 -2.90
N ALA A 144 -6.73 11.60 -2.39
CA ALA A 144 -5.42 11.11 -2.84
C ALA A 144 -5.33 10.81 -4.35
N PRO A 145 -6.34 10.18 -5.01
CA PRO A 145 -6.32 9.95 -6.47
C PRO A 145 -6.31 11.23 -7.30
N VAL A 146 -6.84 12.33 -6.76
CA VAL A 146 -6.80 13.64 -7.44
C VAL A 146 -5.44 14.30 -7.25
N CYS A 147 -4.88 14.23 -6.06
CA CYS A 147 -3.59 14.85 -5.74
C CYS A 147 -2.40 14.10 -6.36
N ALA A 148 -2.46 12.77 -6.40
CA ALA A 148 -1.34 11.95 -6.84
C ALA A 148 -0.88 12.29 -8.28
N PRO A 149 -1.73 12.29 -9.32
CA PRO A 149 -1.28 12.63 -10.67
C PRO A 149 -0.88 14.10 -10.81
N VAL A 150 -1.48 15.02 -10.04
CA VAL A 150 -1.08 16.44 -10.07
C VAL A 150 0.35 16.61 -9.55
N ILE A 151 0.66 16.02 -8.40
CA ILE A 151 2.01 16.05 -7.83
C ILE A 151 2.98 15.30 -8.75
N GLY A 152 2.58 14.15 -9.30
CA GLY A 152 3.34 13.39 -10.28
C GLY A 152 3.66 14.19 -11.54
N GLY A 153 2.70 14.97 -12.07
CA GLY A 153 2.88 15.86 -13.21
C GLY A 153 3.86 17.01 -12.93
N LEU A 154 3.78 17.61 -11.74
CA LEU A 154 4.76 18.63 -11.32
C LEU A 154 6.17 18.03 -11.24
N MET A 155 6.29 16.80 -10.74
CA MET A 155 7.58 16.10 -10.68
C MET A 155 8.11 15.73 -12.08
N ALA A 156 7.25 15.31 -12.98
CA ALA A 156 7.61 15.02 -14.37
C ALA A 156 8.18 16.24 -15.11
N GLY A 157 7.80 17.46 -14.67
CA GLY A 157 8.35 18.71 -15.21
C GLY A 157 9.77 19.02 -14.75
N VAL A 158 10.27 18.37 -13.68
CA VAL A 158 11.58 18.66 -13.08
C VAL A 158 12.51 17.44 -13.04
N THR A 159 12.00 16.23 -13.33
CA THR A 159 12.78 15.01 -13.34
C THR A 159 12.21 14.01 -14.35
N ASN A 160 12.96 12.95 -14.64
CA ASN A 160 12.53 11.84 -15.49
C ASN A 160 11.65 10.83 -14.71
N TRP A 161 11.15 9.80 -15.42
CA TRP A 161 10.31 8.77 -14.83
C TRP A 161 11.00 8.02 -13.67
N GLN A 162 12.33 7.82 -13.72
CA GLN A 162 13.09 7.23 -12.63
C GLN A 162 13.04 8.09 -11.37
N GLY A 163 13.13 9.42 -11.53
CA GLY A 163 13.03 10.35 -10.41
C GLY A 163 11.64 10.34 -9.76
N VAL A 164 10.57 10.14 -10.53
CA VAL A 164 9.20 9.96 -10.00
C VAL A 164 9.13 8.69 -9.14
N PHE A 165 9.72 7.57 -9.61
CA PHE A 165 9.82 6.35 -8.81
C PHE A 165 10.77 6.50 -7.61
N GLY A 166 11.82 7.33 -7.73
CA GLY A 166 12.70 7.70 -6.63
C GLY A 166 11.97 8.43 -5.51
N LEU A 167 11.01 9.30 -5.85
CA LEU A 167 10.16 9.94 -4.86
C LEU A 167 9.22 8.94 -4.16
N LEU A 168 8.61 8.02 -4.91
CA LEU A 168 7.82 6.93 -4.33
C LEU A 168 8.66 6.07 -3.37
N LEU A 169 9.89 5.75 -3.73
CA LEU A 169 10.86 5.09 -2.86
C LEU A 169 11.10 5.89 -1.58
N GLY A 170 11.34 7.21 -1.70
CA GLY A 170 11.55 8.10 -0.56
C GLY A 170 10.36 8.11 0.40
N ILE A 171 9.13 8.23 -0.14
CA ILE A 171 7.89 8.15 0.65
C ILE A 171 7.79 6.78 1.34
N GLY A 172 8.07 5.68 0.63
CA GLY A 172 8.06 4.32 1.18
C GLY A 172 9.04 4.16 2.35
N ILE A 173 10.25 4.69 2.22
CA ILE A 173 11.27 4.67 3.30
C ILE A 173 10.80 5.49 4.50
N ILE A 174 10.26 6.69 4.29
CA ILE A 174 9.71 7.52 5.38
C ILE A 174 8.61 6.78 6.11
N LEU A 175 7.66 6.20 5.36
CA LEU A 175 6.55 5.43 5.94
C LEU A 175 7.04 4.16 6.65
N MET A 176 8.11 3.52 6.19
CA MET A 176 8.74 2.40 6.88
C MET A 176 9.25 2.83 8.27
N PHE A 177 9.99 3.94 8.36
CA PHE A 177 10.47 4.46 9.64
C PHE A 177 9.35 4.95 10.56
N CYS A 178 8.33 5.61 10.00
CA CYS A 178 7.13 5.99 10.77
C CYS A 178 6.42 4.75 11.31
N SER A 179 6.25 3.71 10.48
CA SER A 179 5.62 2.44 10.86
C SER A 179 6.41 1.71 11.96
N ALA A 180 7.75 1.76 11.91
CA ALA A 180 8.60 1.19 12.95
C ALA A 180 8.43 1.87 14.32
N ARG A 181 7.96 3.13 14.36
CA ARG A 181 7.67 3.86 15.59
C ARG A 181 6.24 3.69 16.09
N LEU A 182 5.33 3.10 15.28
CA LEU A 182 3.99 2.79 15.73
C LEU A 182 4.01 1.70 16.83
N PRO A 183 3.07 1.74 17.78
CA PRO A 183 2.91 0.65 18.74
C PRO A 183 2.34 -0.60 18.04
N GLU A 184 2.61 -1.79 18.59
CA GLU A 184 1.84 -2.98 18.21
C GLU A 184 0.43 -2.86 18.82
N THR A 185 -0.60 -2.96 17.97
CA THR A 185 -2.00 -2.78 18.40
C THR A 185 -2.72 -4.11 18.65
N LEU A 186 -2.20 -5.21 18.05
CA LEU A 186 -2.79 -6.53 18.22
C LEU A 186 -2.07 -7.30 19.34
N THR A 187 -2.74 -7.45 20.49
CA THR A 187 -2.20 -8.19 21.62
C THR A 187 -2.01 -9.68 21.27
N PRO A 188 -1.00 -10.36 21.85
CA PRO A 188 -0.71 -11.76 21.54
C PRO A 188 -1.92 -12.69 21.70
N GLU A 189 -2.79 -12.42 22.68
CA GLU A 189 -3.98 -13.21 22.99
C GLU A 189 -5.05 -13.12 21.89
N LYS A 190 -5.07 -12.01 21.13
CA LYS A 190 -6.01 -11.79 20.02
C LYS A 190 -5.50 -12.31 18.68
N ARG A 191 -4.26 -12.79 18.62
CA ARG A 191 -3.67 -13.32 17.39
C ARG A 191 -4.29 -14.66 17.02
N ILE A 192 -4.46 -14.88 15.72
CA ILE A 192 -4.97 -16.15 15.19
C ILE A 192 -3.95 -17.26 15.45
N GLN A 193 -4.34 -18.27 16.25
CA GLN A 193 -3.52 -19.44 16.55
C GLN A 193 -3.50 -20.51 15.44
N LYS A 194 -4.47 -20.45 14.51
CA LYS A 194 -4.61 -21.42 13.41
C LYS A 194 -3.44 -21.32 12.42
N SER A 195 -3.18 -22.43 11.69
CA SER A 195 -2.23 -22.39 10.58
C SER A 195 -2.69 -21.42 9.51
N ILE A 196 -1.74 -20.71 8.87
CA ILE A 196 -2.03 -19.79 7.76
C ILE A 196 -2.81 -20.50 6.65
N ILE A 197 -2.42 -21.73 6.32
CA ILE A 197 -3.09 -22.55 5.30
C ILE A 197 -4.57 -22.73 5.64
N GLN A 198 -4.90 -23.01 6.90
CA GLN A 198 -6.28 -23.17 7.35
C GLN A 198 -7.07 -21.85 7.29
N VAL A 199 -6.42 -20.72 7.57
CA VAL A 199 -7.05 -19.40 7.49
C VAL A 199 -7.43 -19.07 6.04
N TYR A 200 -6.52 -19.26 5.10
CA TYR A 200 -6.82 -19.06 3.67
C TYR A 200 -7.79 -20.11 3.13
N ALA A 201 -7.67 -21.37 3.52
CA ALA A 201 -8.62 -22.41 3.12
C ALA A 201 -10.06 -22.07 3.56
N ASN A 202 -10.22 -21.55 4.78
CA ASN A 202 -11.52 -21.08 5.26
C ASN A 202 -12.02 -19.85 4.49
N LEU A 203 -11.15 -18.89 4.17
CA LEU A 203 -11.49 -17.72 3.37
C LEU A 203 -11.99 -18.15 1.97
N PHE A 204 -11.29 -19.06 1.28
CA PHE A 204 -11.72 -19.59 0.00
C PHE A 204 -13.01 -20.45 0.10
N ARG A 205 -13.25 -21.13 1.23
CA ARG A 205 -14.48 -21.88 1.46
C ARG A 205 -15.69 -20.95 1.56
N VAL A 206 -15.55 -19.76 2.15
CA VAL A 206 -16.63 -18.74 2.20
C VAL A 206 -17.02 -18.31 0.78
N PHE A 207 -16.07 -18.06 -0.11
CA PHE A 207 -16.36 -17.71 -1.52
C PHE A 207 -17.07 -18.84 -2.29
N ARG A 208 -16.93 -20.10 -1.85
CA ARG A 208 -17.57 -21.27 -2.47
C ARG A 208 -18.97 -21.53 -1.93
N ASN A 209 -19.31 -21.03 -0.74
CA ASN A 209 -20.67 -21.15 -0.19
C ASN A 209 -21.58 -20.13 -0.87
N ARG A 210 -22.56 -20.65 -1.64
CA ARG A 210 -23.59 -19.87 -2.37
C ARG A 210 -24.65 -19.19 -1.46
N ILE A 211 -24.34 -18.92 -0.19
CA ILE A 211 -25.29 -18.33 0.79
C ILE A 211 -25.03 -16.81 0.96
N PHE A 212 -24.22 -16.24 0.10
CA PHE A 212 -24.05 -14.78 -0.04
C PHE A 212 -24.35 -14.35 -1.46
#